data_80146e647bc68d699db898b3aed3f5b5
#
_entry.id   80146e647bc68d699db898b3aed3f5b5
#
_cell.length_a   1.000
_cell.length_b   1.000
_cell.length_c   1.000
_cell.angle_alpha   90.00
_cell.angle_beta   90.00
_cell.angle_gamma   90.00
#
_symmetry.space_group_name_H-M   'P 1'
#
loop_
_entity.id
_entity.type
_entity.pdbx_description
1 polymer ?
#
loop_
_entity_poly.entity_id
_entity_poly.type
_entity_poly.pdbx_seq_one_letter_code
_entity_poly.pdbx_strand_id
1 'polypeptide(L)'
;MLYLASPFFNETEISILTRVEELLGRRGIEFFSPRQHEIRDGDPGTPEWSRAAFLMDKQAIDDCEVLLMIYHGNYSDSGTSWECGYAHAKGKPVVALHMGDCSNLMVHESATANISLEELETYDFSELKEKKYSGKMY
;
A
#
# COMPACT_ATOMS: atom_id res chain seq x y z
N MET A 1 11.27 -7.17 3.38
CA MET A 1 10.38 -7.02 2.21
C MET A 1 9.26 -6.03 2.54
N LEU A 2 8.93 -5.20 1.59
CA LEU A 2 7.87 -4.21 1.71
C LEU A 2 6.60 -4.75 1.04
N TYR A 3 5.44 -4.57 1.67
CA TYR A 3 4.16 -4.87 1.01
C TYR A 3 3.62 -3.59 0.37
N LEU A 4 3.32 -3.65 -0.91
CA LEU A 4 2.81 -2.49 -1.66
C LEU A 4 1.29 -2.60 -1.80
N ALA A 5 0.57 -1.86 -0.96
CA ALA A 5 -0.88 -1.80 -0.96
C ALA A 5 -1.37 -0.70 -1.90
N SER A 6 -2.12 -1.06 -2.92
CA SER A 6 -2.61 -0.11 -3.92
C SER A 6 -3.82 -0.65 -4.65
N PRO A 7 -4.80 0.20 -4.98
CA PRO A 7 -5.80 -0.17 -5.97
C PRO A 7 -5.17 -0.21 -7.37
N PHE A 8 -5.75 -1.04 -8.25
CA PHE A 8 -5.35 -1.14 -9.66
C PHE A 8 -6.55 -1.44 -10.55
N PHE A 9 -7.65 -0.70 -10.33
CA PHE A 9 -8.94 -0.92 -11.01
C PHE A 9 -9.11 -0.07 -12.28
N ASN A 10 -8.30 0.99 -12.43
CA ASN A 10 -8.39 1.89 -13.57
C ASN A 10 -7.00 2.34 -14.04
N GLU A 11 -6.95 3.02 -15.18
CA GLU A 11 -5.69 3.42 -15.80
C GLU A 11 -4.86 4.35 -14.92
N THR A 12 -5.49 5.28 -14.22
CA THR A 12 -4.80 6.22 -13.32
C THR A 12 -4.12 5.47 -12.18
N GLU A 13 -4.84 4.57 -11.53
CA GLU A 13 -4.30 3.77 -10.43
C GLU A 13 -3.17 2.87 -10.90
N ILE A 14 -3.35 2.20 -12.04
CA ILE A 14 -2.32 1.34 -12.63
C ILE A 14 -1.08 2.15 -12.99
N SER A 15 -1.23 3.34 -13.56
CA SER A 15 -0.11 4.20 -13.94
C SER A 15 0.72 4.61 -12.71
N ILE A 16 0.06 5.00 -11.62
CA ILE A 16 0.73 5.41 -10.39
C ILE A 16 1.42 4.20 -9.76
N LEU A 17 0.73 3.07 -9.67
CA LEU A 17 1.30 1.83 -9.12
C LEU A 17 2.55 1.41 -9.91
N THR A 18 2.49 1.48 -11.23
CA THR A 18 3.63 1.15 -12.10
C THR A 18 4.83 2.05 -11.80
N ARG A 19 4.60 3.36 -11.66
CA ARG A 19 5.67 4.32 -11.31
C ARG A 19 6.31 3.99 -9.97
N VAL A 20 5.51 3.65 -8.97
CA VAL A 20 6.00 3.29 -7.64
C VAL A 20 6.81 1.99 -7.70
N GLU A 21 6.31 0.98 -8.40
CA GLU A 21 7.04 -0.29 -8.58
C GLU A 21 8.39 -0.08 -9.25
N GLU A 22 8.43 0.73 -10.30
CA GLU A 22 9.67 1.06 -11.01
C GLU A 22 10.64 1.83 -10.11
N LEU A 23 10.14 2.77 -9.33
CA LEU A 23 10.95 3.56 -8.41
C LEU A 23 11.57 2.68 -7.32
N LEU A 24 10.77 1.81 -6.71
CA LEU A 24 11.26 0.86 -5.71
C LEU A 24 12.32 -0.08 -6.30
N GLY A 25 12.08 -0.56 -7.52
CA GLY A 25 13.04 -1.41 -8.24
C GLY A 25 14.36 -0.71 -8.50
N ARG A 26 14.34 0.55 -8.96
CA ARG A 26 15.55 1.35 -9.18
C ARG A 26 16.33 1.59 -7.89
N ARG A 27 15.62 1.73 -6.77
CA ARG A 27 16.24 1.89 -5.46
C ARG A 27 16.75 0.58 -4.85
N GLY A 28 16.51 -0.55 -5.50
CA GLY A 28 16.90 -1.86 -4.98
C GLY A 28 16.09 -2.32 -3.77
N ILE A 29 14.87 -1.79 -3.58
CA ILE A 29 14.00 -2.15 -2.48
C ILE A 29 13.16 -3.35 -2.88
N GLU A 30 13.25 -4.44 -2.13
CA GLU A 30 12.44 -5.63 -2.35
C GLU A 30 11.00 -5.38 -1.88
N PHE A 31 10.03 -5.72 -2.73
CA PHE A 31 8.62 -5.52 -2.42
C PHE A 31 7.74 -6.62 -2.98
N PHE A 32 6.58 -6.80 -2.35
CA PHE A 32 5.50 -7.64 -2.85
C PHE A 32 4.38 -6.73 -3.35
N SER A 33 4.03 -6.85 -4.63
CA SER A 33 2.89 -6.13 -5.24
C SER A 33 1.85 -7.17 -5.67
N PRO A 34 0.64 -7.17 -5.08
CA PRO A 34 -0.37 -8.20 -5.36
C PRO A 34 -0.63 -8.45 -6.84
N ARG A 35 -0.70 -7.40 -7.66
CA ARG A 35 -0.99 -7.56 -9.09
C ARG A 35 0.09 -8.32 -9.88
N GLN A 36 1.29 -8.47 -9.30
CA GLN A 36 2.40 -9.19 -9.93
C GLN A 36 2.35 -10.69 -9.63
N HIS A 37 1.37 -11.15 -8.85
CA HIS A 37 1.25 -12.53 -8.42
C HIS A 37 -0.07 -13.12 -8.92
N GLU A 38 0.03 -14.16 -9.72
CA GLU A 38 -1.12 -14.84 -10.30
C GLU A 38 -1.79 -15.75 -9.26
N ILE A 39 -3.12 -15.66 -9.16
CA ILE A 39 -3.93 -16.59 -8.40
C ILE A 39 -4.40 -17.69 -9.34
N ARG A 40 -4.02 -18.93 -9.05
CA ARG A 40 -4.34 -20.09 -9.90
C ARG A 40 -5.48 -20.94 -9.35
N ASP A 41 -6.02 -20.59 -8.19
CA ASP A 41 -7.09 -21.31 -7.53
C ASP A 41 -8.44 -20.79 -8.03
N GLY A 42 -9.05 -21.48 -8.99
CA GLY A 42 -10.32 -21.07 -9.56
C GLY A 42 -10.20 -19.92 -10.54
N ASP A 43 -11.33 -19.60 -11.18
CA ASP A 43 -11.42 -18.49 -12.12
C ASP A 43 -11.65 -17.16 -11.35
N PRO A 44 -11.15 -16.03 -11.87
CA PRO A 44 -11.39 -14.72 -11.27
C PRO A 44 -12.88 -14.47 -10.98
N GLY A 45 -13.17 -14.01 -9.77
CA GLY A 45 -14.54 -13.73 -9.32
C GLY A 45 -15.25 -14.92 -8.70
N THR A 46 -14.62 -16.08 -8.62
CA THR A 46 -15.19 -17.25 -7.92
C THR A 46 -14.82 -17.23 -6.44
N PRO A 47 -15.57 -17.95 -5.56
CA PRO A 47 -15.22 -18.06 -4.13
C PRO A 47 -13.82 -18.62 -3.90
N GLU A 48 -13.39 -19.60 -4.66
CA GLU A 48 -12.06 -20.21 -4.56
C GLU A 48 -10.96 -19.18 -4.85
N TRP A 49 -11.11 -18.44 -5.93
CA TRP A 49 -10.19 -17.38 -6.31
C TRP A 49 -10.14 -16.27 -5.24
N SER A 50 -11.32 -15.82 -4.80
CA SER A 50 -11.44 -14.77 -3.78
C SER A 50 -10.72 -15.15 -2.49
N ARG A 51 -10.94 -16.39 -2.02
CA ARG A 51 -10.29 -16.90 -0.81
C ARG A 51 -8.78 -16.98 -0.97
N ALA A 52 -8.32 -17.51 -2.10
CA ALA A 52 -6.88 -17.65 -2.38
C ALA A 52 -6.18 -16.30 -2.44
N ALA A 53 -6.79 -15.33 -3.12
CA ALA A 53 -6.25 -13.96 -3.21
C ALA A 53 -6.15 -13.32 -1.83
N PHE A 54 -7.21 -13.40 -1.03
CA PHE A 54 -7.22 -12.87 0.32
C PHE A 54 -6.11 -13.49 1.19
N LEU A 55 -5.98 -14.82 1.17
CA LEU A 55 -4.96 -15.51 1.98
C LEU A 55 -3.55 -15.17 1.52
N MET A 56 -3.32 -15.04 0.22
CA MET A 56 -2.02 -14.65 -0.32
C MET A 56 -1.62 -13.26 0.14
N ASP A 57 -2.52 -12.29 0.00
CA ASP A 57 -2.24 -10.90 0.37
C ASP A 57 -2.05 -10.77 1.88
N LYS A 58 -2.92 -11.41 2.66
CA LYS A 58 -2.81 -11.41 4.12
C LYS A 58 -1.48 -12.01 4.57
N GLN A 59 -1.07 -13.14 3.99
CA GLN A 59 0.21 -13.78 4.34
C GLN A 59 1.39 -12.88 3.98
N ALA A 60 1.34 -12.21 2.83
CA ALA A 60 2.38 -11.28 2.43
C ALA A 60 2.51 -10.09 3.39
N ILE A 61 1.39 -9.60 3.92
CA ILE A 61 1.41 -8.56 4.96
C ILE A 61 2.02 -9.12 6.26
N ASP A 62 1.63 -10.33 6.67
CA ASP A 62 2.20 -10.97 7.86
C ASP A 62 3.72 -11.11 7.75
N ASP A 63 4.24 -11.37 6.55
CA ASP A 63 5.66 -11.57 6.30
C ASP A 63 6.44 -10.27 6.05
N CYS A 64 5.76 -9.16 5.74
CA CYS A 64 6.43 -7.91 5.42
C CYS A 64 6.99 -7.21 6.66
N GLU A 65 7.97 -6.33 6.43
CA GLU A 65 8.53 -5.47 7.47
C GLU A 65 7.83 -4.12 7.52
N VAL A 66 7.38 -3.63 6.37
CA VAL A 66 6.72 -2.32 6.21
C VAL A 66 5.62 -2.45 5.16
N LEU A 67 4.50 -1.79 5.38
CA LEU A 67 3.47 -1.64 4.35
C LEU A 67 3.54 -0.22 3.77
N LEU A 68 3.72 -0.13 2.46
CA LEU A 68 3.61 1.12 1.72
C LEU A 68 2.23 1.18 1.08
N MET A 69 1.41 2.14 1.50
CA MET A 69 0.06 2.33 0.99
C MET A 69 0.03 3.47 -0.02
N ILE A 70 -0.39 3.20 -1.25
CA ILE A 70 -0.70 4.27 -2.20
C ILE A 70 -2.14 4.71 -1.93
N TYR A 71 -2.28 5.92 -1.38
CA TYR A 71 -3.54 6.41 -0.86
C TYR A 71 -4.08 7.56 -1.71
N HIS A 72 -5.27 7.33 -2.29
CA HIS A 72 -5.92 8.28 -3.21
C HIS A 72 -6.96 9.19 -2.53
N GLY A 73 -6.91 9.30 -1.22
CA GLY A 73 -7.82 10.14 -0.46
C GLY A 73 -9.25 9.60 -0.46
N ASN A 74 -10.23 10.47 -0.70
CA ASN A 74 -11.66 10.11 -0.68
C ASN A 74 -12.04 8.99 -1.66
N TYR A 75 -11.23 8.79 -2.68
CA TYR A 75 -11.47 7.77 -3.70
C TYR A 75 -10.64 6.52 -3.47
N SER A 76 -10.10 6.38 -2.26
CA SER A 76 -9.28 5.22 -1.94
C SER A 76 -10.11 3.95 -1.85
N ASP A 77 -9.51 2.87 -2.28
CA ASP A 77 -10.10 1.55 -2.28
C ASP A 77 -10.26 0.99 -0.86
N SER A 78 -11.40 0.34 -0.59
CA SER A 78 -11.66 -0.27 0.72
C SER A 78 -10.69 -1.40 1.04
N GLY A 79 -10.27 -2.18 0.03
CA GLY A 79 -9.29 -3.25 0.21
C GLY A 79 -7.94 -2.74 0.65
N THR A 80 -7.44 -1.67 0.01
CA THR A 80 -6.19 -1.02 0.38
C THR A 80 -6.24 -0.47 1.80
N SER A 81 -7.38 0.12 2.20
CA SER A 81 -7.58 0.62 3.57
C SER A 81 -7.62 -0.50 4.58
N TRP A 82 -8.25 -1.64 4.25
CA TRP A 82 -8.26 -2.82 5.10
C TRP A 82 -6.84 -3.34 5.35
N GLU A 83 -6.03 -3.41 4.30
CA GLU A 83 -4.64 -3.86 4.40
C GLU A 83 -3.81 -2.96 5.30
N CYS A 84 -3.99 -1.64 5.16
CA CYS A 84 -3.36 -0.65 6.02
C CYS A 84 -3.73 -0.88 7.50
N GLY A 85 -5.02 -1.03 7.79
CA GLY A 85 -5.50 -1.27 9.15
C GLY A 85 -5.00 -2.58 9.72
N TYR A 86 -4.96 -3.63 8.90
CA TYR A 86 -4.44 -4.93 9.33
C TYR A 86 -2.95 -4.84 9.69
N ALA A 87 -2.14 -4.19 8.84
CA ALA A 87 -0.71 -4.00 9.11
C ALA A 87 -0.51 -3.23 10.40
N HIS A 88 -1.26 -2.14 10.60
CA HIS A 88 -1.19 -1.34 11.83
C HIS A 88 -1.51 -2.19 13.07
N ALA A 89 -2.59 -2.98 13.02
CA ALA A 89 -2.99 -3.84 14.14
C ALA A 89 -1.96 -4.92 14.45
N LYS A 90 -1.18 -5.36 13.47
CA LYS A 90 -0.10 -6.33 13.62
C LYS A 90 1.22 -5.69 14.08
N GLY A 91 1.22 -4.38 14.34
CA GLY A 91 2.42 -3.65 14.76
C GLY A 91 3.41 -3.39 13.62
N LYS A 92 3.00 -3.52 12.38
CA LYS A 92 3.84 -3.22 11.22
C LYS A 92 3.83 -1.71 10.95
N PRO A 93 4.99 -1.09 10.69
CA PRO A 93 5.01 0.29 10.25
C PRO A 93 4.27 0.45 8.91
N VAL A 94 3.50 1.53 8.81
CA VAL A 94 2.78 1.90 7.59
C VAL A 94 3.34 3.22 7.09
N VAL A 95 3.69 3.28 5.82
CA VAL A 95 4.04 4.52 5.13
C VAL A 95 2.91 4.83 4.15
N ALA A 96 2.22 5.95 4.35
CA ALA A 96 1.13 6.37 3.46
C ALA A 96 1.65 7.35 2.42
N LEU A 97 1.58 6.95 1.16
CA LEU A 97 1.93 7.77 0.00
C LEU A 97 0.65 8.48 -0.45
N HIS A 98 0.59 9.79 -0.21
CA HIS A 98 -0.60 10.59 -0.50
C HIS A 98 -0.61 11.06 -1.95
N MET A 99 -1.57 10.57 -2.72
CA MET A 99 -1.80 10.98 -4.11
C MET A 99 -2.99 11.93 -4.23
N GLY A 100 -3.86 11.98 -3.23
CA GLY A 100 -5.00 12.90 -3.18
C GLY A 100 -4.69 14.17 -2.41
N ASP A 101 -5.67 15.07 -2.36
CA ASP A 101 -5.56 16.36 -1.70
C ASP A 101 -6.16 16.38 -0.29
N CYS A 102 -6.74 15.28 0.15
CA CYS A 102 -7.30 15.14 1.50
C CYS A 102 -7.11 13.72 2.02
N SER A 103 -7.22 13.55 3.33
CA SER A 103 -6.98 12.28 4.00
C SER A 103 -8.00 12.00 5.08
N ASN A 104 -8.38 10.73 5.21
CA ASN A 104 -9.17 10.24 6.33
C ASN A 104 -8.25 10.05 7.54
N LEU A 105 -8.71 10.53 8.70
CA LEU A 105 -7.92 10.45 9.94
C LEU A 105 -7.50 9.03 10.31
N MET A 106 -8.32 8.03 10.03
CA MET A 106 -7.99 6.64 10.36
C MET A 106 -6.78 6.13 9.57
N VAL A 107 -6.58 6.65 8.36
CA VAL A 107 -5.43 6.30 7.53
C VAL A 107 -4.17 7.05 7.97
N HIS A 108 -4.22 8.38 7.99
CA HIS A 108 -2.99 9.13 8.26
C HIS A 108 -2.50 9.01 9.70
N GLU A 109 -3.39 8.75 10.67
CA GLU A 109 -2.96 8.52 12.05
C GLU A 109 -2.42 7.10 12.27
N SER A 110 -2.84 6.12 11.47
CA SER A 110 -2.26 4.77 11.54
C SER A 110 -0.90 4.68 10.86
N ALA A 111 -0.52 5.69 10.07
CA ALA A 111 0.74 5.71 9.36
C ALA A 111 1.88 6.27 10.23
N THR A 112 3.02 5.59 10.20
CA THR A 112 4.27 6.09 10.78
C THR A 112 4.75 7.34 10.04
N ALA A 113 4.62 7.33 8.72
CA ALA A 113 5.00 8.47 7.88
C ALA A 113 3.97 8.70 6.78
N ASN A 114 3.70 9.98 6.52
CA ASN A 114 2.81 10.44 5.46
C ASN A 114 3.67 11.22 4.47
N ILE A 115 3.86 10.66 3.27
CA ILE A 115 4.80 11.20 2.29
C ILE A 115 4.14 11.46 0.94
N SER A 116 4.79 12.28 0.12
CA SER A 116 4.44 12.51 -1.27
C SER A 116 5.19 11.55 -2.19
N LEU A 117 4.79 11.47 -3.46
CA LEU A 117 5.50 10.68 -4.45
C LEU A 117 6.94 11.19 -4.63
N GLU A 118 7.16 12.49 -4.57
CA GLU A 118 8.49 13.09 -4.63
C GLU A 118 9.36 12.65 -3.46
N GLU A 119 8.81 12.65 -2.24
CA GLU A 119 9.52 12.22 -1.05
C GLU A 119 9.87 10.73 -1.07
N LEU A 120 9.11 9.91 -1.79
CA LEU A 120 9.39 8.48 -1.94
C LEU A 120 10.75 8.22 -2.59
N GLU A 121 11.25 9.14 -3.41
CA GLU A 121 12.56 9.03 -4.07
C GLU A 121 13.71 8.83 -3.06
N THR A 122 13.57 9.40 -1.88
CA THR A 122 14.65 9.42 -0.87
C THR A 122 14.22 8.93 0.51
N TYR A 123 12.94 8.54 0.70
CA TYR A 123 12.48 8.08 2.02
C TYR A 123 13.22 6.81 2.44
N ASP A 124 13.76 6.81 3.65
CA ASP A 124 14.54 5.68 4.18
C ASP A 124 13.64 4.71 4.96
N PHE A 125 13.30 3.58 4.32
CA PHE A 125 12.47 2.54 4.92
C PHE A 125 13.18 1.75 6.04
N SER A 126 14.49 1.90 6.19
CA SER A 126 15.21 1.28 7.30
C SER A 126 15.18 2.16 8.56
N GLU A 127 15.21 3.47 8.39
CA GLU A 127 15.11 4.43 9.50
C GLU A 127 13.66 4.65 9.92
N LEU A 128 12.73 4.66 8.96
CA LEU A 128 11.30 4.89 9.18
C LEU A 128 11.02 6.16 9.99
N LYS A 129 11.62 7.25 9.56
CA LYS A 129 11.44 8.55 10.21
C LYS A 129 9.97 8.95 10.18
N GLU A 130 9.43 9.28 11.36
CA GLU A 130 8.05 9.71 11.48
C GLU A 130 7.79 11.01 10.72
N LYS A 131 6.64 11.07 10.07
CA LYS A 131 6.15 12.28 9.44
C LYS A 131 4.64 12.35 9.54
N LYS A 132 4.14 13.33 10.28
CA LYS A 132 2.71 13.55 10.45
C LYS A 132 2.10 14.13 9.19
N TYR A 133 0.84 13.80 8.95
CA TYR A 133 0.07 14.39 7.87
C TYR A 133 -0.30 15.84 8.25
N SER A 134 -0.10 16.77 7.33
CA SER A 134 -0.37 18.19 7.56
C SER A 134 -1.33 18.81 6.53
N GLY A 135 -1.91 17.98 5.66
CA GLY A 135 -2.82 18.43 4.63
C GLY A 135 -4.28 18.52 5.10
N LYS A 136 -5.18 18.66 4.14
CA LYS A 136 -6.62 18.67 4.40
C LYS A 136 -7.07 17.29 4.88
N MET A 137 -7.93 17.25 5.91
CA MET A 137 -8.38 16.00 6.50
C MET A 137 -9.88 16.00 6.83
N TYR A 138 -10.41 14.80 6.98
CA TYR A 138 -11.81 14.59 7.39
C TYR A 138 -11.93 13.34 8.26
#